data_264320a80a3a14ea43fb7edc3b92bc7c
#
_entry.id   264320a80a3a14ea43fb7edc3b92bc7c
#
_cell.length_a   1.000
_cell.length_b   1.000
_cell.length_c   1.000
_cell.angle_alpha   90.00
_cell.angle_beta   90.00
_cell.angle_gamma   90.00
#
_symmetry.space_group_name_H-M   'P 1'
#
loop_
_entity.id
_entity.type
_entity.pdbx_description
1 polymer ?
#
loop_
_entity_poly.entity_id
_entity_poly.type
_entity_poly.pdbx_seq_one_letter_code
_entity_poly.pdbx_strand_id
1 'polypeptide(L)'
;MEKRNYKRITSIDALRAITLFGILIVHTSVIFSFINSVNTFEFTHTGQILRLLTKELLQYRCNKIFGILFGISFFLILRNPTYTPNRFIWRCFILIGIGLLNKVFYTVDALMWYGLWGIFLVLFRKLSCKNIFISFCVFFILSSLCIDSHFFQIHSHSNPLSRYFLNTTLKEIIEYPILSAAKDYIIIVSKDPFSCLWQFLFGFYLAKRGIIDNLSKYATKNYIIIIFISYCLCFFIRRTDLCFFINGFMDILTWLLGAISYSLIFLWLYYHFYPKFRFLEAYGKLGLTNYTFQGLGGVIISVLIYLPYKWDIVFIYLSSLVFFIIQLLFSNLWLQYFTNGPLEWAWRCLTNMKYVSPFKTHKYA
;
A
#
# COMPACT_ATOMS: atom_id res chain seq x y z
N MET A 1 -14.33 0.32 -34.83
CA MET A 1 -13.92 0.90 -33.53
C MET A 1 -12.49 0.44 -33.25
N GLU A 2 -11.53 1.31 -33.47
CA GLU A 2 -10.13 1.03 -33.16
C GLU A 2 -9.95 0.68 -31.68
N LYS A 3 -9.41 -0.48 -31.39
CA LYS A 3 -8.92 -0.82 -30.05
C LYS A 3 -7.75 0.13 -29.73
N ARG A 4 -8.06 1.27 -29.09
CA ARG A 4 -6.99 2.08 -28.49
C ARG A 4 -6.25 1.23 -27.46
N ASN A 5 -5.14 0.67 -27.90
CA ASN A 5 -4.18 -0.02 -27.02
C ASN A 5 -3.57 1.04 -26.09
N TYR A 6 -4.16 1.25 -24.92
CA TYR A 6 -3.59 2.15 -23.93
C TYR A 6 -2.25 1.57 -23.46
N LYS A 7 -1.19 2.25 -23.82
CA LYS A 7 0.17 1.89 -23.40
C LYS A 7 0.23 1.90 -21.88
N ARG A 8 0.71 0.83 -21.27
CA ARG A 8 0.91 0.73 -19.82
C ARG A 8 1.90 1.80 -19.37
N ILE A 9 1.60 2.48 -18.27
CA ILE A 9 2.45 3.56 -17.72
C ILE A 9 3.47 2.90 -16.78
N THR A 10 4.66 2.62 -17.28
CA THR A 10 5.70 1.88 -16.56
C THR A 10 6.23 2.62 -15.35
N SER A 11 6.26 3.96 -15.38
CA SER A 11 6.66 4.79 -14.24
C SER A 11 5.73 4.62 -13.02
N ILE A 12 4.44 4.33 -13.23
CA ILE A 12 3.49 3.99 -12.15
C ILE A 12 3.82 2.61 -11.56
N ASP A 13 4.20 1.64 -12.38
CA ASP A 13 4.63 0.34 -11.88
C ASP A 13 5.93 0.46 -11.06
N ALA A 14 6.90 1.25 -11.52
CA ALA A 14 8.13 1.52 -10.78
C ALA A 14 7.85 2.28 -9.46
N LEU A 15 6.92 3.26 -9.47
CA LEU A 15 6.49 3.95 -8.24
C LEU A 15 5.81 2.98 -7.27
N ARG A 16 5.00 2.05 -7.77
CA ARG A 16 4.39 1.00 -6.94
C ARG A 16 5.46 0.11 -6.30
N ALA A 17 6.53 -0.20 -7.01
CA ALA A 17 7.63 -1.01 -6.48
C ALA A 17 8.31 -0.37 -5.27
N ILE A 18 8.72 0.89 -5.38
CA ILE A 18 9.38 1.59 -4.28
C ILE A 18 8.42 1.81 -3.09
N THR A 19 7.16 2.02 -3.38
CA THR A 19 6.12 2.14 -2.35
C THR A 19 5.95 0.83 -1.58
N LEU A 20 5.93 -0.30 -2.27
CA LEU A 20 5.86 -1.64 -1.66
C LEU A 20 7.12 -1.95 -0.85
N PHE A 21 8.29 -1.49 -1.28
CA PHE A 21 9.50 -1.60 -0.46
C PHE A 21 9.38 -0.82 0.86
N GLY A 22 8.88 0.42 0.81
CA GLY A 22 8.63 1.19 2.02
C GLY A 22 7.59 0.52 2.94
N ILE A 23 6.54 -0.07 2.37
CA ILE A 23 5.53 -0.84 3.11
C ILE A 23 6.16 -2.09 3.75
N LEU A 24 7.05 -2.80 3.08
CA LEU A 24 7.76 -3.95 3.64
C LEU A 24 8.56 -3.57 4.89
N ILE A 25 9.31 -2.46 4.85
CA ILE A 25 10.06 -1.97 6.00
C ILE A 25 9.12 -1.64 7.18
N VAL A 26 7.98 -1.02 6.90
CA VAL A 26 6.97 -0.73 7.93
C VAL A 26 6.38 -2.01 8.50
N HIS A 27 5.99 -2.97 7.66
CA HIS A 27 5.41 -4.24 8.08
C HIS A 27 6.36 -5.02 8.98
N THR A 28 7.63 -5.14 8.60
CA THR A 28 8.64 -5.82 9.42
C THR A 28 8.90 -5.11 10.74
N SER A 29 8.92 -3.78 10.77
CA SER A 29 9.01 -3.01 12.01
C SER A 29 7.82 -3.24 12.94
N VAL A 30 6.60 -3.35 12.38
CA VAL A 30 5.38 -3.65 13.14
C VAL A 30 5.43 -5.08 13.69
N ILE A 31 5.73 -6.08 12.86
CA ILE A 31 5.84 -7.48 13.29
C ILE A 31 6.86 -7.60 14.41
N PHE A 32 8.03 -6.97 14.26
CA PHE A 32 9.05 -6.95 15.28
C PHE A 32 8.58 -6.33 16.59
N SER A 33 7.88 -5.20 16.54
CA SER A 33 7.35 -4.53 17.73
C SER A 33 6.38 -5.44 18.50
N PHE A 34 5.64 -6.27 17.79
CA PHE A 34 4.75 -7.25 18.39
C PHE A 34 5.54 -8.35 19.12
N ILE A 35 6.52 -8.94 18.47
CA ILE A 35 7.33 -10.00 19.08
C ILE A 35 8.07 -9.47 20.30
N ASN A 36 8.58 -8.25 20.23
CA ASN A 36 9.30 -7.62 21.32
C ASN A 36 8.38 -7.29 22.53
N SER A 37 7.11 -6.96 22.32
CA SER A 37 6.16 -6.71 23.41
C SER A 37 5.94 -7.94 24.31
N VAL A 38 6.19 -9.15 23.78
CA VAL A 38 6.11 -10.41 24.53
C VAL A 38 7.42 -10.74 25.25
N ASN A 39 8.56 -10.31 24.72
CA ASN A 39 9.89 -10.76 25.15
C ASN A 39 10.74 -9.69 25.86
N THR A 40 10.25 -8.46 26.04
CA THR A 40 10.90 -7.35 26.80
C THR A 40 12.37 -7.09 26.46
N PHE A 41 12.71 -7.04 25.17
CA PHE A 41 14.08 -6.72 24.76
C PHE A 41 14.32 -5.22 24.69
N GLU A 42 15.46 -4.78 25.22
CA GLU A 42 15.92 -3.41 25.04
C GLU A 42 16.48 -3.22 23.62
N PHE A 43 16.01 -2.17 22.96
CA PHE A 43 16.55 -1.78 21.66
C PHE A 43 17.92 -1.14 21.83
N THR A 44 18.86 -1.47 20.96
CA THR A 44 20.07 -0.67 20.84
C THR A 44 19.72 0.77 20.44
N HIS A 45 20.61 1.71 20.75
CA HIS A 45 20.42 3.12 20.37
C HIS A 45 20.18 3.30 18.86
N THR A 46 20.93 2.55 18.03
CA THR A 46 20.73 2.52 16.56
C THR A 46 19.35 1.98 16.19
N GLY A 47 18.88 0.93 16.85
CA GLY A 47 17.55 0.36 16.65
C GLY A 47 16.43 1.32 16.97
N GLN A 48 16.55 2.09 18.05
CA GLN A 48 15.58 3.14 18.41
C GLN A 48 15.51 4.24 17.33
N ILE A 49 16.65 4.72 16.84
CA ILE A 49 16.72 5.73 15.77
C ILE A 49 16.06 5.20 14.49
N LEU A 50 16.40 4.00 14.04
CA LEU A 50 15.83 3.39 12.83
C LEU A 50 14.32 3.23 12.94
N ARG A 51 13.82 2.82 14.11
CA ARG A 51 12.37 2.71 14.37
C ARG A 51 11.69 4.06 14.29
N LEU A 52 12.27 5.10 14.90
CA LEU A 52 11.75 6.47 14.81
C LEU A 52 11.73 6.97 13.37
N LEU A 53 12.81 6.78 12.62
CA LEU A 53 12.88 7.14 11.21
C LEU A 53 11.83 6.40 10.37
N THR A 54 11.65 5.10 10.58
CA THR A 54 10.62 4.31 9.89
C THR A 54 9.23 4.84 10.18
N LYS A 55 8.92 5.12 11.46
CA LYS A 55 7.63 5.65 11.89
C LYS A 55 7.38 7.03 11.26
N GLU A 56 8.33 7.93 11.36
CA GLU A 56 8.14 9.34 10.97
C GLU A 56 8.24 9.56 9.44
N LEU A 57 9.06 8.77 8.73
CA LEU A 57 9.29 8.99 7.30
C LEU A 57 8.51 8.04 6.38
N LEU A 58 8.25 6.79 6.80
CA LEU A 58 7.68 5.79 5.90
C LEU A 58 6.24 5.39 6.24
N GLN A 59 5.94 5.21 7.53
CA GLN A 59 4.75 4.47 7.99
C GLN A 59 3.43 4.93 7.36
N TYR A 60 3.17 6.23 7.27
CA TYR A 60 1.90 6.72 6.71
C TYR A 60 2.02 7.12 5.23
N ARG A 61 3.21 7.52 4.77
CA ARG A 61 3.41 8.06 3.43
C ARG A 61 3.30 6.96 2.36
N CYS A 62 3.95 5.83 2.57
CA CYS A 62 3.90 4.71 1.62
C CYS A 62 2.48 4.17 1.44
N ASN A 63 1.73 4.01 2.54
CA ASN A 63 0.33 3.58 2.46
C ASN A 63 -0.54 4.58 1.68
N LYS A 64 -0.31 5.90 1.83
CA LYS A 64 -1.06 6.92 1.10
C LYS A 64 -0.73 6.90 -0.39
N ILE A 65 0.55 6.74 -0.76
CA ILE A 65 0.93 6.56 -2.17
C ILE A 65 0.21 5.35 -2.76
N PHE A 66 0.20 4.21 -2.04
CA PHE A 66 -0.43 2.99 -2.52
C PHE A 66 -1.95 3.15 -2.71
N GLY A 67 -2.63 3.86 -1.81
CA GLY A 67 -4.04 4.21 -1.95
C GLY A 67 -4.31 5.11 -3.16
N ILE A 68 -3.48 6.13 -3.38
CA ILE A 68 -3.57 7.01 -4.57
C ILE A 68 -3.39 6.19 -5.85
N LEU A 69 -2.42 5.27 -5.88
CA LEU A 69 -2.19 4.37 -7.02
C LEU A 69 -3.37 3.41 -7.27
N PHE A 70 -4.10 3.01 -6.22
CA PHE A 70 -5.33 2.24 -6.37
C PHE A 70 -6.43 3.06 -7.08
N GLY A 71 -6.63 4.31 -6.68
CA GLY A 71 -7.57 5.23 -7.35
C GLY A 71 -7.22 5.51 -8.81
N ILE A 72 -5.93 5.67 -9.13
CA ILE A 72 -5.44 5.76 -10.52
C ILE A 72 -5.79 4.48 -11.28
N SER A 73 -5.53 3.31 -10.69
CA SER A 73 -5.81 2.02 -11.30
C SER A 73 -7.30 1.81 -11.56
N PHE A 74 -8.17 2.27 -10.66
CA PHE A 74 -9.62 2.28 -10.85
C PHE A 74 -10.03 3.01 -12.14
N PHE A 75 -9.53 4.24 -12.35
CA PHE A 75 -9.82 4.99 -13.57
C PHE A 75 -9.32 4.28 -14.82
N LEU A 76 -8.06 3.79 -14.79
CA LEU A 76 -7.46 3.11 -15.95
C LEU A 76 -8.23 1.84 -16.35
N ILE A 77 -8.76 1.11 -15.37
CA ILE A 77 -9.58 -0.09 -15.62
C ILE A 77 -10.93 0.31 -16.25
N LEU A 78 -11.63 1.28 -15.68
CA LEU A 78 -12.96 1.69 -16.14
C LEU A 78 -12.92 2.56 -17.41
N ARG A 79 -11.77 3.08 -17.79
CA ARG A 79 -11.56 3.75 -19.10
C ARG A 79 -11.76 2.78 -20.28
N ASN A 80 -11.58 1.47 -20.04
CA ASN A 80 -11.89 0.46 -21.05
C ASN A 80 -13.42 0.25 -21.14
N PRO A 81 -14.09 0.57 -22.28
CA PRO A 81 -15.54 0.49 -22.41
C PRO A 81 -16.09 -0.95 -22.27
N THR A 82 -15.26 -1.96 -22.47
CA THR A 82 -15.67 -3.37 -22.29
C THR A 82 -15.67 -3.82 -20.83
N TYR A 83 -15.16 -2.98 -19.92
CA TYR A 83 -15.06 -3.31 -18.51
C TYR A 83 -16.22 -2.72 -17.71
N THR A 84 -17.14 -3.58 -17.26
CA THR A 84 -18.34 -3.15 -16.56
C THR A 84 -18.08 -2.83 -15.08
N PRO A 85 -18.84 -1.92 -14.46
CA PRO A 85 -18.73 -1.64 -13.03
C PRO A 85 -18.95 -2.88 -12.15
N ASN A 86 -19.90 -3.75 -12.52
CA ASN A 86 -20.18 -4.98 -11.78
C ASN A 86 -18.95 -5.92 -11.76
N ARG A 87 -18.20 -5.98 -12.87
CA ARG A 87 -16.94 -6.73 -12.93
C ARG A 87 -15.88 -6.12 -12.02
N PHE A 88 -15.86 -4.79 -11.86
CA PHE A 88 -14.97 -4.14 -10.90
C PHE A 88 -15.37 -4.45 -9.45
N ILE A 89 -16.67 -4.41 -9.13
CA ILE A 89 -17.18 -4.79 -7.82
C ILE A 89 -16.81 -6.25 -7.50
N TRP A 90 -17.01 -7.17 -8.45
CA TRP A 90 -16.61 -8.56 -8.29
C TRP A 90 -15.09 -8.71 -8.04
N ARG A 91 -14.29 -7.94 -8.76
CA ARG A 91 -12.85 -7.86 -8.53
C ARG A 91 -12.50 -7.41 -7.12
N CYS A 92 -13.26 -6.47 -6.56
CA CYS A 92 -13.09 -6.02 -5.17
C CYS A 92 -13.47 -7.11 -4.17
N PHE A 93 -14.55 -7.89 -4.40
CA PHE A 93 -14.89 -9.03 -3.55
C PHE A 93 -13.79 -10.09 -3.52
N ILE A 94 -13.19 -10.41 -4.66
CA ILE A 94 -12.04 -11.34 -4.71
C ILE A 94 -10.86 -10.74 -3.92
N LEU A 95 -10.62 -9.43 -4.02
CA LEU A 95 -9.56 -8.75 -3.26
C LEU A 95 -9.80 -8.82 -1.75
N ILE A 96 -11.05 -8.68 -1.30
CA ILE A 96 -11.45 -8.89 0.09
C ILE A 96 -11.11 -10.32 0.52
N GLY A 97 -11.45 -11.32 -0.28
CA GLY A 97 -11.12 -12.73 0.00
C GLY A 97 -9.61 -12.97 0.12
N ILE A 98 -8.80 -12.39 -0.80
CA ILE A 98 -7.34 -12.47 -0.73
C ILE A 98 -6.83 -11.77 0.54
N GLY A 99 -7.38 -10.59 0.90
CA GLY A 99 -7.03 -9.88 2.12
C GLY A 99 -7.37 -10.66 3.40
N LEU A 100 -8.52 -11.33 3.45
CA LEU A 100 -8.89 -12.20 4.56
C LEU A 100 -7.92 -13.38 4.70
N LEU A 101 -7.53 -14.01 3.60
CA LEU A 101 -6.52 -15.07 3.61
C LEU A 101 -5.15 -14.54 4.06
N ASN A 102 -4.76 -13.34 3.60
CA ASN A 102 -3.50 -12.74 4.02
C ASN A 102 -3.48 -12.38 5.51
N LYS A 103 -4.64 -12.04 6.11
CA LYS A 103 -4.75 -11.79 7.55
C LYS A 103 -4.40 -12.99 8.42
N VAL A 104 -4.45 -14.20 7.89
CA VAL A 104 -3.95 -15.40 8.60
C VAL A 104 -2.45 -15.24 8.93
N PHE A 105 -1.70 -14.65 8.03
CA PHE A 105 -0.25 -14.45 8.18
C PHE A 105 0.11 -13.07 8.74
N TYR A 106 -0.67 -12.05 8.37
CA TYR A 106 -0.40 -10.67 8.73
C TYR A 106 -1.70 -9.93 9.09
N THR A 107 -1.92 -9.68 10.38
CA THR A 107 -3.16 -9.12 10.92
C THR A 107 -3.46 -7.69 10.44
N VAL A 108 -2.43 -6.88 10.18
CA VAL A 108 -2.57 -5.47 9.74
C VAL A 108 -2.64 -5.36 8.22
N ASP A 109 -3.45 -6.23 7.58
CA ASP A 109 -3.58 -6.23 6.11
C ASP A 109 -4.47 -5.10 5.58
N ALA A 110 -4.02 -4.44 4.52
CA ALA A 110 -4.76 -3.36 3.87
C ALA A 110 -5.64 -3.82 2.68
N LEU A 111 -5.44 -5.03 2.12
CA LEU A 111 -6.12 -5.48 0.91
C LEU A 111 -7.63 -5.59 1.08
N MET A 112 -8.08 -6.11 2.25
CA MET A 112 -9.48 -6.20 2.58
C MET A 112 -10.14 -4.81 2.55
N TRP A 113 -9.50 -3.81 3.15
CA TRP A 113 -9.97 -2.42 3.18
C TRP A 113 -10.00 -1.80 1.79
N TYR A 114 -9.00 -2.07 0.97
CA TYR A 114 -8.95 -1.61 -0.42
C TYR A 114 -10.08 -2.22 -1.26
N GLY A 115 -10.42 -3.48 -1.01
CA GLY A 115 -11.58 -4.11 -1.63
C GLY A 115 -12.90 -3.44 -1.22
N LEU A 116 -13.12 -3.25 0.09
CA LEU A 116 -14.33 -2.60 0.63
C LEU A 116 -14.51 -1.18 0.08
N TRP A 117 -13.52 -0.32 0.26
CA TRP A 117 -13.58 1.07 -0.23
C TRP A 117 -13.54 1.18 -1.75
N GLY A 118 -12.95 0.19 -2.44
CA GLY A 118 -13.02 0.07 -3.89
C GLY A 118 -14.45 -0.10 -4.41
N ILE A 119 -15.31 -0.84 -3.68
CA ILE A 119 -16.74 -0.97 -4.02
C ILE A 119 -17.42 0.41 -3.94
N PHE A 120 -17.21 1.16 -2.88
CA PHE A 120 -17.78 2.51 -2.72
C PHE A 120 -17.26 3.49 -3.78
N LEU A 121 -16.01 3.34 -4.24
CA LEU A 121 -15.45 4.20 -5.27
C LEU A 121 -16.24 4.14 -6.61
N VAL A 122 -16.94 3.04 -6.87
CA VAL A 122 -17.80 2.88 -8.07
C VAL A 122 -18.92 3.90 -8.11
N LEU A 123 -19.41 4.39 -6.97
CA LEU A 123 -20.47 5.43 -6.91
C LEU A 123 -20.00 6.73 -7.57
N PHE A 124 -18.71 7.04 -7.50
CA PHE A 124 -18.12 8.28 -8.01
C PHE A 124 -17.73 8.22 -9.50
N ARG A 125 -17.85 7.06 -10.16
CA ARG A 125 -17.35 6.83 -11.52
C ARG A 125 -17.89 7.79 -12.59
N LYS A 126 -19.17 8.21 -12.46
CA LYS A 126 -19.85 9.09 -13.42
C LYS A 126 -19.67 10.58 -13.12
N LEU A 127 -19.14 10.95 -11.95
CA LEU A 127 -19.00 12.34 -11.55
C LEU A 127 -18.04 13.10 -12.47
N SER A 128 -18.28 14.40 -12.63
CA SER A 128 -17.35 15.31 -13.32
C SER A 128 -16.03 15.41 -12.56
N CYS A 129 -14.97 15.86 -13.22
CA CYS A 129 -13.66 16.03 -12.58
C CYS A 129 -13.73 17.00 -11.39
N LYS A 130 -14.54 18.08 -11.51
CA LYS A 130 -14.79 19.04 -10.42
C LYS A 130 -15.47 18.37 -9.22
N ASN A 131 -16.50 17.56 -9.47
CA ASN A 131 -17.26 16.91 -8.39
C ASN A 131 -16.42 15.82 -7.67
N ILE A 132 -15.53 15.13 -8.39
CA ILE A 132 -14.59 14.19 -7.78
C ILE A 132 -13.62 14.94 -6.86
N PHE A 133 -13.12 16.11 -7.29
CA PHE A 133 -12.25 16.92 -6.45
C PHE A 133 -12.98 17.45 -5.20
N ILE A 134 -14.23 17.91 -5.35
CA ILE A 134 -15.07 18.31 -4.21
C ILE A 134 -15.26 17.12 -3.25
N SER A 135 -15.61 15.94 -3.78
CA SER A 135 -15.76 14.73 -2.97
C SER A 135 -14.47 14.37 -2.24
N PHE A 136 -13.31 14.47 -2.91
CA PHE A 136 -12.01 14.30 -2.26
C PHE A 136 -11.84 15.28 -1.09
N CYS A 137 -12.09 16.58 -1.28
CA CYS A 137 -11.97 17.58 -0.21
C CYS A 137 -12.92 17.28 0.97
N VAL A 138 -14.16 16.91 0.68
CA VAL A 138 -15.15 16.55 1.72
C VAL A 138 -14.65 15.36 2.55
N PHE A 139 -14.26 14.24 1.92
CA PHE A 139 -13.80 13.06 2.64
C PHE A 139 -12.44 13.27 3.30
N PHE A 140 -11.58 14.12 2.75
CA PHE A 140 -10.34 14.53 3.38
C PHE A 140 -10.59 15.28 4.70
N ILE A 141 -11.52 16.25 4.70
CA ILE A 141 -11.91 17.01 5.90
C ILE A 141 -12.61 16.08 6.90
N LEU A 142 -13.57 15.24 6.47
CA LEU A 142 -14.25 14.29 7.35
C LEU A 142 -13.26 13.33 8.01
N SER A 143 -12.28 12.82 7.26
CA SER A 143 -11.23 11.97 7.81
C SER A 143 -10.38 12.73 8.83
N SER A 144 -10.06 14.01 8.59
CA SER A 144 -9.28 14.83 9.52
C SER A 144 -10.00 15.10 10.84
N LEU A 145 -11.33 15.17 10.82
CA LEU A 145 -12.15 15.34 12.03
C LEU A 145 -12.27 14.05 12.85
N CYS A 146 -12.12 12.88 12.19
CA CYS A 146 -12.25 11.58 12.84
C CYS A 146 -10.92 11.03 13.38
N ILE A 147 -9.78 11.54 12.89
CA ILE A 147 -8.46 11.00 13.30
C ILE A 147 -8.15 11.43 14.73
N ASP A 148 -7.94 10.41 15.57
CA ASP A 148 -7.29 10.55 16.86
C ASP A 148 -5.84 10.12 16.72
N SER A 149 -4.90 11.06 16.89
CA SER A 149 -3.47 10.82 16.78
C SER A 149 -2.95 9.74 17.76
N HIS A 150 -3.64 9.54 18.87
CA HIS A 150 -3.33 8.51 19.86
C HIS A 150 -3.78 7.10 19.46
N PHE A 151 -4.75 6.98 18.54
CA PHE A 151 -5.33 5.70 18.16
C PHE A 151 -4.33 4.68 17.60
N PHE A 152 -3.40 5.13 16.78
CA PHE A 152 -2.39 4.24 16.18
C PHE A 152 -1.32 3.75 17.17
N GLN A 153 -1.23 4.35 18.36
CA GLN A 153 -0.31 3.88 19.40
C GLN A 153 -0.90 2.72 20.23
N ILE A 154 -2.22 2.66 20.38
CA ILE A 154 -2.90 1.69 21.25
C ILE A 154 -3.03 0.31 20.59
N HIS A 155 -3.10 0.23 19.25
CA HIS A 155 -3.28 -1.03 18.51
C HIS A 155 -2.03 -1.90 18.42
N SER A 156 -0.89 -1.45 18.94
CA SER A 156 0.31 -2.29 19.05
C SER A 156 0.19 -3.39 20.12
N HIS A 157 -0.83 -3.36 20.97
CA HIS A 157 -0.89 -4.22 22.16
C HIS A 157 -1.71 -5.51 22.02
N SER A 158 -2.46 -5.73 20.95
CA SER A 158 -3.25 -6.96 20.80
C SER A 158 -2.67 -7.83 19.70
N ASN A 159 -1.71 -8.68 20.03
CA ASN A 159 -1.18 -9.59 19.04
C ASN A 159 -1.30 -11.06 19.38
N PRO A 160 -1.79 -11.83 18.44
CA PRO A 160 -1.90 -13.26 18.56
C PRO A 160 -0.84 -14.07 17.82
N LEU A 161 -0.02 -13.47 16.93
CA LEU A 161 0.97 -14.25 16.18
C LEU A 161 1.90 -15.05 17.10
N SER A 162 2.32 -14.50 18.25
CA SER A 162 3.13 -15.23 19.22
C SER A 162 2.36 -16.36 19.94
N ARG A 163 1.04 -16.23 20.10
CA ARG A 163 0.18 -17.31 20.64
C ARG A 163 -0.12 -18.37 19.59
N TYR A 164 -0.21 -17.99 18.31
CA TYR A 164 -0.54 -18.90 17.20
C TYR A 164 0.47 -20.03 17.02
N PHE A 165 1.76 -19.73 17.16
CA PHE A 165 2.79 -20.73 16.89
C PHE A 165 3.09 -21.66 18.08
N LEU A 166 2.54 -21.39 19.26
CA LEU A 166 2.88 -22.16 20.45
C LEU A 166 1.80 -23.18 20.90
N ASN A 167 0.49 -22.97 20.62
CA ASN A 167 -0.55 -23.92 21.14
C ASN A 167 -1.94 -23.77 20.47
N THR A 168 -2.07 -23.44 19.19
CA THR A 168 -3.39 -23.19 18.58
C THR A 168 -3.93 -24.34 17.73
N THR A 169 -5.24 -24.59 17.86
CA THR A 169 -5.96 -25.53 17.02
C THR A 169 -6.25 -24.95 15.63
N LEU A 170 -6.39 -25.81 14.60
CA LEU A 170 -6.77 -25.39 13.23
C LEU A 170 -8.04 -24.52 13.19
N LYS A 171 -8.96 -24.73 14.13
CA LYS A 171 -10.19 -23.94 14.26
C LYS A 171 -9.88 -22.47 14.61
N GLU A 172 -9.00 -22.24 15.56
CA GLU A 172 -8.58 -20.87 15.96
C GLU A 172 -7.80 -20.18 14.85
N ILE A 173 -7.03 -20.93 14.06
CA ILE A 173 -6.31 -20.39 12.89
C ILE A 173 -7.27 -19.82 11.85
N ILE A 174 -8.45 -20.41 11.66
CA ILE A 174 -9.46 -19.97 10.70
C ILE A 174 -10.39 -18.89 11.28
N GLU A 175 -10.84 -19.06 12.52
CA GLU A 175 -11.80 -18.15 13.15
C GLU A 175 -11.14 -16.79 13.51
N TYR A 176 -9.88 -16.79 13.90
CA TYR A 176 -9.19 -15.58 14.35
C TYR A 176 -9.07 -14.48 13.27
N PRO A 177 -8.66 -14.75 12.02
CA PRO A 177 -8.63 -13.72 10.98
C PRO A 177 -9.97 -13.07 10.74
N ILE A 178 -11.07 -13.83 10.81
CA ILE A 178 -12.43 -13.32 10.63
C ILE A 178 -12.83 -12.46 11.83
N LEU A 179 -12.57 -12.91 13.04
CA LEU A 179 -12.88 -12.17 14.27
C LEU A 179 -12.03 -10.91 14.42
N SER A 180 -10.73 -10.97 14.07
CA SER A 180 -9.85 -9.80 14.06
C SER A 180 -10.29 -8.80 12.99
N ALA A 181 -10.68 -9.27 11.80
CA ALA A 181 -11.22 -8.42 10.76
C ALA A 181 -12.49 -7.69 11.20
N ALA A 182 -13.39 -8.37 11.92
CA ALA A 182 -14.60 -7.75 12.46
C ALA A 182 -14.28 -6.71 13.55
N LYS A 183 -13.34 -6.99 14.45
CA LYS A 183 -12.86 -6.02 15.47
C LYS A 183 -12.19 -4.82 14.82
N ASP A 184 -11.28 -5.02 13.88
CA ASP A 184 -10.62 -3.95 13.14
C ASP A 184 -11.64 -3.11 12.39
N TYR A 185 -12.68 -3.76 11.80
CA TYR A 185 -13.77 -3.05 11.13
C TYR A 185 -14.46 -2.07 12.07
N ILE A 186 -14.90 -2.54 13.23
CA ILE A 186 -15.58 -1.71 14.22
C ILE A 186 -14.69 -0.53 14.63
N ILE A 187 -13.41 -0.78 14.86
CA ILE A 187 -12.46 0.23 15.31
C ILE A 187 -12.16 1.26 14.20
N ILE A 188 -11.90 0.81 12.98
CA ILE A 188 -11.59 1.72 11.85
C ILE A 188 -12.84 2.51 11.45
N VAL A 189 -14.01 1.88 11.38
CA VAL A 189 -15.28 2.57 11.08
C VAL A 189 -15.65 3.57 12.16
N SER A 190 -15.33 3.30 13.42
CA SER A 190 -15.61 4.25 14.51
C SER A 190 -14.67 5.45 14.56
N LYS A 191 -13.41 5.30 14.10
CA LYS A 191 -12.36 6.32 14.30
C LYS A 191 -11.86 7.01 13.02
N ASP A 192 -11.79 6.33 11.88
CA ASP A 192 -11.51 6.94 10.58
C ASP A 192 -12.19 6.14 9.47
N PRO A 193 -13.52 6.26 9.35
CA PRO A 193 -14.30 5.53 8.35
C PRO A 193 -13.90 5.89 6.92
N PHE A 194 -13.19 6.98 6.69
CA PHE A 194 -12.88 7.51 5.36
C PHE A 194 -11.40 7.38 4.98
N SER A 195 -10.60 6.70 5.79
CA SER A 195 -9.11 6.64 5.65
C SER A 195 -8.60 6.26 4.27
N CYS A 196 -9.26 5.35 3.57
CA CYS A 196 -8.86 4.94 2.22
C CYS A 196 -9.55 5.74 1.12
N LEU A 197 -10.80 6.19 1.36
CA LEU A 197 -11.65 6.74 0.31
C LEU A 197 -11.11 8.05 -0.27
N TRP A 198 -10.64 8.97 0.58
CA TRP A 198 -10.08 10.23 0.10
C TRP A 198 -8.81 10.03 -0.76
N GLN A 199 -7.98 9.03 -0.43
CA GLN A 199 -6.79 8.68 -1.22
C GLN A 199 -7.18 8.17 -2.60
N PHE A 200 -8.18 7.29 -2.64
CA PHE A 200 -8.70 6.74 -3.88
C PHE A 200 -9.32 7.83 -4.76
N LEU A 201 -10.11 8.72 -4.17
CA LEU A 201 -10.70 9.86 -4.89
C LEU A 201 -9.64 10.81 -5.42
N PHE A 202 -8.59 11.08 -4.66
CA PHE A 202 -7.47 11.89 -5.14
C PHE A 202 -6.75 11.24 -6.32
N GLY A 203 -6.42 9.95 -6.22
CA GLY A 203 -5.83 9.19 -7.33
C GLY A 203 -6.74 9.16 -8.56
N PHE A 204 -8.05 8.96 -8.36
CA PHE A 204 -9.05 8.99 -9.43
C PHE A 204 -9.13 10.38 -10.08
N TYR A 205 -9.11 11.45 -9.30
CA TYR A 205 -9.06 12.82 -9.80
C TYR A 205 -7.83 13.08 -10.67
N LEU A 206 -6.63 12.73 -10.20
CA LEU A 206 -5.39 12.89 -10.94
C LEU A 206 -5.44 12.17 -12.29
N ALA A 207 -5.96 10.95 -12.30
CA ALA A 207 -6.09 10.14 -13.48
C ALA A 207 -7.11 10.71 -14.47
N LYS A 208 -8.28 11.12 -13.99
CA LYS A 208 -9.35 11.69 -14.84
C LYS A 208 -8.98 13.05 -15.41
N ARG A 209 -8.15 13.83 -14.69
CA ARG A 209 -7.60 15.10 -15.17
C ARG A 209 -6.51 14.93 -16.24
N GLY A 210 -6.04 13.71 -16.47
CA GLY A 210 -4.96 13.43 -17.44
C GLY A 210 -3.55 13.74 -16.93
N ILE A 211 -3.38 14.01 -15.63
CA ILE A 211 -2.06 14.29 -15.03
C ILE A 211 -1.12 13.08 -15.18
N ILE A 212 -1.69 11.88 -15.07
CA ILE A 212 -0.93 10.63 -15.17
C ILE A 212 -0.38 10.36 -16.58
N ASP A 213 -0.98 10.91 -17.61
CA ASP A 213 -0.54 10.72 -19.00
C ASP A 213 0.75 11.52 -19.29
N ASN A 214 1.04 12.55 -18.46
CA ASN A 214 2.18 13.46 -18.60
C ASN A 214 2.96 13.66 -17.29
N LEU A 215 3.21 12.58 -16.54
CA LEU A 215 3.88 12.65 -15.24
C LEU A 215 5.27 13.30 -15.29
N SER A 216 6.03 13.12 -16.40
CA SER A 216 7.35 13.74 -16.58
C SER A 216 7.29 15.27 -16.55
N LYS A 217 6.17 15.88 -17.00
CA LYS A 217 5.96 17.33 -16.97
C LYS A 217 5.84 17.88 -15.55
N TYR A 218 5.30 17.07 -14.63
CA TYR A 218 5.10 17.46 -13.23
C TYR A 218 6.27 17.05 -12.32
N ALA A 219 7.07 16.06 -12.73
CA ALA A 219 8.25 15.63 -12.01
C ALA A 219 9.46 16.54 -12.28
N THR A 220 9.35 17.84 -11.95
CA THR A 220 10.38 18.84 -12.12
C THR A 220 10.91 19.34 -10.77
N LYS A 221 12.16 19.82 -10.76
CA LYS A 221 12.81 20.33 -9.54
C LYS A 221 11.96 21.38 -8.83
N ASN A 222 11.31 22.29 -9.55
CA ASN A 222 10.51 23.36 -8.97
C ASN A 222 9.30 22.83 -8.19
N TYR A 223 8.52 21.92 -8.78
CA TYR A 223 7.39 21.30 -8.08
C TYR A 223 7.86 20.48 -6.87
N ILE A 224 8.95 19.73 -7.01
CA ILE A 224 9.55 18.97 -5.90
C ILE A 224 9.91 19.89 -4.74
N ILE A 225 10.64 20.98 -5.00
CA ILE A 225 11.08 21.92 -3.97
C ILE A 225 9.88 22.55 -3.25
N ILE A 226 8.89 23.05 -4.00
CA ILE A 226 7.72 23.71 -3.41
C ILE A 226 6.95 22.72 -2.51
N ILE A 227 6.66 21.53 -3.02
CA ILE A 227 5.86 20.54 -2.28
C ILE A 227 6.65 19.98 -1.10
N PHE A 228 7.97 19.77 -1.25
CA PHE A 228 8.81 19.29 -0.17
C PHE A 228 8.96 20.32 0.96
N ILE A 229 9.12 21.61 0.63
CA ILE A 229 9.13 22.68 1.63
C ILE A 229 7.77 22.73 2.35
N SER A 230 6.66 22.66 1.62
CA SER A 230 5.32 22.63 2.22
C SER A 230 5.13 21.41 3.14
N TYR A 231 5.65 20.25 2.74
CA TYR A 231 5.68 19.06 3.58
C TYR A 231 6.47 19.27 4.87
N CYS A 232 7.68 19.82 4.78
CA CYS A 232 8.51 20.12 5.95
C CYS A 232 7.83 21.11 6.89
N LEU A 233 7.25 22.18 6.36
CA LEU A 233 6.51 23.15 7.18
C LEU A 233 5.35 22.50 7.94
N CYS A 234 4.50 21.73 7.27
CA CYS A 234 3.41 20.99 7.91
C CYS A 234 3.93 19.97 8.93
N PHE A 235 5.05 19.31 8.65
CA PHE A 235 5.66 18.34 9.56
C PHE A 235 6.14 19.00 10.86
N PHE A 236 6.67 20.22 10.82
CA PHE A 236 7.06 20.97 12.01
C PHE A 236 5.84 21.54 12.75
N ILE A 237 4.88 22.14 12.03
CA ILE A 237 3.64 22.68 12.62
C ILE A 237 2.88 21.59 13.37
N ARG A 238 2.80 20.37 12.84
CA ARG A 238 2.19 19.22 13.48
C ARG A 238 2.77 18.91 14.88
N ARG A 239 4.01 19.32 15.17
CA ARG A 239 4.68 19.11 16.46
C ARG A 239 4.28 20.14 17.51
N THR A 240 3.64 21.23 17.10
CA THR A 240 3.07 22.20 18.02
C THR A 240 1.68 21.73 18.43
N ASP A 241 1.47 21.44 19.70
CA ASP A 241 0.17 20.97 20.23
C ASP A 241 -0.88 22.10 20.09
N LEU A 242 -1.55 22.10 18.94
CA LEU A 242 -2.68 22.97 18.62
C LEU A 242 -3.98 22.28 19.06
N CYS A 243 -5.14 22.82 18.73
CA CYS A 243 -6.40 22.15 19.08
C CYS A 243 -6.56 20.84 18.26
N PHE A 244 -7.33 19.90 18.82
CA PHE A 244 -7.57 18.56 18.26
C PHE A 244 -7.88 18.52 16.76
N PHE A 245 -8.78 19.41 16.30
CA PHE A 245 -9.16 19.45 14.87
C PHE A 245 -8.02 19.90 13.97
N ILE A 246 -7.21 20.84 14.42
CA ILE A 246 -6.04 21.33 13.66
C ILE A 246 -4.99 20.23 13.61
N ASN A 247 -4.76 19.52 14.69
CA ASN A 247 -3.78 18.43 14.75
C ASN A 247 -4.17 17.29 13.77
N GLY A 248 -5.43 16.84 13.77
CA GLY A 248 -5.91 15.83 12.81
C GLY A 248 -5.79 16.28 11.35
N PHE A 249 -6.12 17.55 11.07
CA PHE A 249 -5.95 18.11 9.73
C PHE A 249 -4.49 18.17 9.31
N MET A 250 -3.59 18.63 10.19
CA MET A 250 -2.15 18.70 9.93
C MET A 250 -1.52 17.33 9.75
N ASP A 251 -2.00 16.32 10.46
CA ASP A 251 -1.57 14.93 10.30
C ASP A 251 -1.86 14.43 8.88
N ILE A 252 -3.12 14.49 8.43
CA ILE A 252 -3.50 14.02 7.10
C ILE A 252 -2.82 14.85 6.00
N LEU A 253 -2.74 16.18 6.18
CA LEU A 253 -2.08 17.05 5.21
C LEU A 253 -0.58 16.72 5.10
N THR A 254 0.10 16.48 6.21
CA THR A 254 1.50 16.05 6.23
C THR A 254 1.67 14.70 5.52
N TRP A 255 0.76 13.74 5.73
CA TRP A 255 0.82 12.46 5.04
C TRP A 255 0.60 12.59 3.54
N LEU A 256 -0.35 13.42 3.11
CA LEU A 256 -0.62 13.68 1.70
C LEU A 256 0.57 14.38 1.01
N LEU A 257 1.07 15.47 1.60
CA LEU A 257 2.21 16.22 1.05
C LEU A 257 3.48 15.36 1.01
N GLY A 258 3.72 14.56 2.05
CA GLY A 258 4.83 13.60 2.06
C GLY A 258 4.68 12.53 0.96
N ALA A 259 3.47 11.99 0.77
CA ALA A 259 3.21 11.03 -0.29
C ALA A 259 3.44 11.63 -1.70
N ILE A 260 3.00 12.87 -1.93
CA ILE A 260 3.21 13.58 -3.20
C ILE A 260 4.71 13.89 -3.38
N SER A 261 5.39 14.39 -2.34
CA SER A 261 6.82 14.72 -2.38
C SER A 261 7.66 13.49 -2.76
N TYR A 262 7.47 12.37 -2.07
CA TYR A 262 8.19 11.13 -2.34
C TYR A 262 7.91 10.59 -3.74
N SER A 263 6.64 10.67 -4.18
CA SER A 263 6.26 10.28 -5.53
C SER A 263 6.94 11.13 -6.60
N LEU A 264 6.99 12.45 -6.42
CA LEU A 264 7.62 13.37 -7.37
C LEU A 264 9.14 13.22 -7.40
N ILE A 265 9.79 13.09 -6.23
CA ILE A 265 11.23 12.84 -6.14
C ILE A 265 11.57 11.53 -6.87
N PHE A 266 10.82 10.45 -6.59
CA PHE A 266 11.05 9.17 -7.25
C PHE A 266 10.81 9.24 -8.75
N LEU A 267 9.73 9.87 -9.22
CA LEU A 267 9.42 10.02 -10.63
C LEU A 267 10.49 10.86 -11.35
N TRP A 268 10.99 11.90 -10.72
CA TRP A 268 12.10 12.69 -11.27
C TRP A 268 13.35 11.84 -11.42
N LEU A 269 13.74 11.08 -10.41
CA LEU A 269 14.86 10.13 -10.47
C LEU A 269 14.63 9.09 -11.56
N TYR A 270 13.43 8.51 -11.64
CA TYR A 270 13.07 7.52 -12.64
C TYR A 270 13.23 8.05 -14.07
N TYR A 271 12.71 9.25 -14.37
CA TYR A 271 12.83 9.81 -15.71
C TYR A 271 14.24 10.27 -16.05
N HIS A 272 15.00 10.73 -15.06
CA HIS A 272 16.37 11.21 -15.26
C HIS A 272 17.37 10.06 -15.45
N PHE A 273 17.19 8.96 -14.75
CA PHE A 273 18.09 7.81 -14.75
C PHE A 273 17.53 6.58 -15.48
N TYR A 274 16.47 6.72 -16.25
CA TYR A 274 15.98 5.64 -17.12
C TYR A 274 17.06 5.29 -18.17
N PRO A 275 17.40 4.01 -18.44
CA PRO A 275 16.69 2.77 -18.07
C PRO A 275 17.16 2.08 -16.77
N LYS A 276 18.03 2.70 -15.96
CA LYS A 276 18.59 2.06 -14.75
C LYS A 276 17.52 1.58 -13.75
N PHE A 277 16.34 2.19 -13.72
CA PHE A 277 15.23 1.81 -12.84
C PHE A 277 14.23 0.84 -13.46
N ARG A 278 14.49 0.35 -14.69
CA ARG A 278 13.57 -0.55 -15.39
C ARG A 278 13.27 -1.86 -14.65
N PHE A 279 14.21 -2.35 -13.86
CA PHE A 279 14.03 -3.55 -13.05
C PHE A 279 12.92 -3.43 -12.00
N LEU A 280 12.59 -2.21 -11.53
CA LEU A 280 11.50 -1.96 -10.60
C LEU A 280 10.12 -2.13 -11.24
N GLU A 281 9.99 -1.93 -12.55
CA GLU A 281 8.71 -2.07 -13.26
C GLU A 281 8.16 -3.49 -13.14
N ALA A 282 9.04 -4.49 -13.20
CA ALA A 282 8.67 -5.89 -13.04
C ALA A 282 8.11 -6.17 -11.63
N TYR A 283 8.78 -5.67 -10.61
CA TYR A 283 8.35 -5.81 -9.22
C TYR A 283 6.98 -5.16 -8.98
N GLY A 284 6.79 -3.92 -9.44
CA GLY A 284 5.52 -3.21 -9.29
C GLY A 284 4.37 -3.82 -10.10
N LYS A 285 4.68 -4.52 -11.20
CA LYS A 285 3.70 -5.28 -11.99
C LYS A 285 3.19 -6.51 -11.24
N LEU A 286 4.00 -7.12 -10.40
CA LEU A 286 3.66 -8.19 -9.47
C LEU A 286 3.25 -7.65 -8.08
N GLY A 287 2.63 -6.48 -8.02
CA GLY A 287 2.38 -5.78 -6.78
C GLY A 287 1.51 -6.53 -5.78
N LEU A 288 0.47 -7.25 -6.21
CA LEU A 288 -0.38 -8.06 -5.34
C LEU A 288 0.38 -9.29 -4.82
N THR A 289 1.06 -9.99 -5.71
CA THR A 289 1.90 -11.15 -5.34
C THR A 289 2.95 -10.73 -4.32
N ASN A 290 3.75 -9.70 -4.63
CA ASN A 290 4.82 -9.25 -3.74
C ASN A 290 4.29 -8.76 -2.40
N TYR A 291 3.18 -7.99 -2.38
CA TYR A 291 2.55 -7.53 -1.14
C TYR A 291 2.10 -8.69 -0.25
N THR A 292 1.40 -9.67 -0.80
CA THR A 292 0.89 -10.82 -0.03
C THR A 292 2.04 -11.66 0.54
N PHE A 293 3.10 -11.88 -0.26
CA PHE A 293 4.29 -12.60 0.21
C PHE A 293 5.10 -11.82 1.25
N GLN A 294 4.96 -10.49 1.34
CA GLN A 294 5.59 -9.69 2.41
C GLN A 294 5.08 -10.07 3.80
N GLY A 295 3.77 -10.28 3.95
CA GLY A 295 3.18 -10.74 5.20
C GLY A 295 3.74 -12.11 5.61
N LEU A 296 3.66 -13.08 4.70
CA LEU A 296 4.19 -14.42 4.92
C LEU A 296 5.71 -14.40 5.19
N GLY A 297 6.48 -13.65 4.39
CA GLY A 297 7.93 -13.52 4.56
C GLY A 297 8.31 -12.90 5.89
N GLY A 298 7.59 -11.87 6.34
CA GLY A 298 7.79 -11.26 7.65
C GLY A 298 7.59 -12.25 8.80
N VAL A 299 6.57 -13.11 8.71
CA VAL A 299 6.34 -14.19 9.69
C VAL A 299 7.50 -15.20 9.67
N ILE A 300 7.89 -15.67 8.48
CA ILE A 300 8.99 -16.64 8.34
C ILE A 300 10.28 -16.08 8.93
N ILE A 301 10.65 -14.84 8.59
CA ILE A 301 11.83 -14.16 9.13
C ILE A 301 11.74 -14.06 10.66
N SER A 302 10.58 -13.70 11.19
CA SER A 302 10.37 -13.53 12.62
C SER A 302 10.49 -14.85 13.38
N VAL A 303 9.90 -15.93 12.85
CA VAL A 303 9.91 -17.24 13.50
C VAL A 303 11.26 -17.94 13.39
N LEU A 304 11.87 -17.94 12.20
CA LEU A 304 13.10 -18.72 11.97
C LEU A 304 14.37 -17.99 12.40
N ILE A 305 14.38 -16.66 12.34
CA ILE A 305 15.59 -15.86 12.56
C ILE A 305 15.52 -15.16 13.91
N TYR A 306 14.43 -14.46 14.19
CA TYR A 306 14.35 -13.61 15.37
C TYR A 306 14.13 -14.40 16.67
N LEU A 307 13.14 -15.27 16.72
CA LEU A 307 12.81 -16.01 17.95
C LEU A 307 13.98 -16.82 18.54
N PRO A 308 14.77 -17.55 17.73
CA PRO A 308 15.90 -18.34 18.28
C PRO A 308 17.08 -17.48 18.74
N TYR A 309 17.38 -16.37 18.05
CA TYR A 309 18.66 -15.65 18.21
C TYR A 309 18.53 -14.27 18.86
N LYS A 310 17.31 -13.78 19.10
CA LYS A 310 17.05 -12.49 19.76
C LYS A 310 17.80 -11.30 19.13
N TRP A 311 17.86 -11.26 17.81
CA TRP A 311 18.61 -10.25 17.07
C TRP A 311 17.98 -8.87 17.17
N ASP A 312 18.80 -7.82 17.14
CA ASP A 312 18.34 -6.44 17.15
C ASP A 312 17.51 -6.10 15.90
N ILE A 313 16.67 -5.08 16.00
CA ILE A 313 15.83 -4.54 14.91
C ILE A 313 16.63 -4.20 13.65
N VAL A 314 17.92 -3.87 13.78
CA VAL A 314 18.84 -3.62 12.65
C VAL A 314 18.88 -4.82 11.71
N PHE A 315 18.99 -6.03 12.25
CA PHE A 315 19.02 -7.28 11.45
C PHE A 315 17.69 -7.52 10.74
N ILE A 316 16.59 -7.08 11.33
CA ILE A 316 15.26 -7.21 10.74
C ILE A 316 15.13 -6.28 9.54
N TYR A 317 15.65 -5.06 9.61
CA TYR A 317 15.70 -4.17 8.45
C TYR A 317 16.62 -4.71 7.35
N LEU A 318 17.77 -5.29 7.72
CA LEU A 318 18.66 -5.94 6.75
C LEU A 318 17.99 -7.15 6.09
N SER A 319 17.31 -8.00 6.87
CA SER A 319 16.56 -9.14 6.31
C SER A 319 15.42 -8.69 5.40
N SER A 320 14.76 -7.57 5.69
CA SER A 320 13.76 -6.97 4.81
C SER A 320 14.36 -6.52 3.48
N LEU A 321 15.55 -5.93 3.52
CA LEU A 321 16.27 -5.54 2.30
C LEU A 321 16.65 -6.78 1.46
N VAL A 322 17.16 -7.82 2.08
CA VAL A 322 17.47 -9.09 1.40
C VAL A 322 16.21 -9.70 0.80
N PHE A 323 15.12 -9.72 1.55
CA PHE A 323 13.83 -10.23 1.07
C PHE A 323 13.31 -9.42 -0.13
N PHE A 324 13.42 -8.10 -0.07
CA PHE A 324 13.09 -7.24 -1.21
C PHE A 324 13.92 -7.57 -2.46
N ILE A 325 15.23 -7.76 -2.31
CA ILE A 325 16.11 -8.15 -3.42
C ILE A 325 15.68 -9.49 -4.01
N ILE A 326 15.37 -10.48 -3.17
CA ILE A 326 14.87 -11.79 -3.61
C ILE A 326 13.58 -11.63 -4.41
N GLN A 327 12.60 -10.89 -3.88
CA GLN A 327 11.33 -10.64 -4.58
C GLN A 327 11.54 -9.87 -5.90
N LEU A 328 12.50 -8.96 -5.94
CA LEU A 328 12.85 -8.19 -7.13
C LEU A 328 13.44 -9.08 -8.22
N LEU A 329 14.40 -9.95 -7.87
CA LEU A 329 14.98 -10.93 -8.78
C LEU A 329 13.90 -11.90 -9.28
N PHE A 330 13.09 -12.46 -8.35
CA PHE A 330 11.97 -13.31 -8.71
C PHE A 330 11.01 -12.62 -9.70
N SER A 331 10.63 -11.39 -9.46
CA SER A 331 9.69 -10.65 -10.32
C SER A 331 10.23 -10.45 -11.73
N ASN A 332 11.53 -10.15 -11.86
CA ASN A 332 12.18 -9.96 -13.16
C ASN A 332 12.32 -11.29 -13.92
N LEU A 333 12.70 -12.37 -13.24
CA LEU A 333 12.80 -13.70 -13.84
C LEU A 333 11.41 -14.24 -14.23
N TRP A 334 10.42 -14.12 -13.34
CA TRP A 334 9.05 -14.57 -13.58
C TRP A 334 8.44 -13.93 -14.82
N LEU A 335 8.59 -12.63 -14.98
CA LEU A 335 8.06 -11.90 -16.12
C LEU A 335 8.81 -12.15 -17.44
N GLN A 336 9.87 -12.93 -17.47
CA GLN A 336 10.43 -13.42 -18.73
C GLN A 336 9.50 -14.45 -19.38
N TYR A 337 8.90 -15.33 -18.59
CA TYR A 337 8.07 -16.45 -19.06
C TYR A 337 6.57 -16.15 -18.99
N PHE A 338 6.13 -15.38 -17.98
CA PHE A 338 4.71 -15.16 -17.67
C PHE A 338 4.29 -13.72 -17.96
N THR A 339 2.99 -13.53 -18.21
CA THR A 339 2.42 -12.19 -18.49
C THR A 339 2.07 -11.41 -17.23
N ASN A 340 1.72 -12.10 -16.15
CA ASN A 340 1.27 -11.53 -14.86
C ASN A 340 1.91 -12.33 -13.72
N GLY A 341 1.92 -11.76 -12.52
CA GLY A 341 2.30 -12.49 -11.32
C GLY A 341 1.29 -13.62 -10.98
N PRO A 342 1.68 -14.58 -10.13
CA PRO A 342 0.81 -15.70 -9.77
C PRO A 342 -0.55 -15.27 -9.23
N LEU A 343 -0.58 -14.35 -8.26
CA LEU A 343 -1.84 -13.87 -7.66
C LEU A 343 -2.59 -12.91 -8.58
N GLU A 344 -1.90 -12.08 -9.35
CA GLU A 344 -2.52 -11.24 -10.38
C GLU A 344 -3.18 -12.09 -11.47
N TRP A 345 -2.56 -13.18 -11.85
CA TRP A 345 -3.12 -14.13 -12.79
C TRP A 345 -4.37 -14.82 -12.22
N ALA A 346 -4.28 -15.38 -11.02
CA ALA A 346 -5.41 -15.99 -10.34
C ALA A 346 -6.59 -15.01 -10.18
N TRP A 347 -6.29 -13.79 -9.71
CA TRP A 347 -7.26 -12.71 -9.59
C TRP A 347 -7.93 -12.37 -10.93
N ARG A 348 -7.16 -12.36 -12.02
CA ARG A 348 -7.67 -12.12 -13.37
C ARG A 348 -8.57 -13.25 -13.86
N CYS A 349 -8.20 -14.52 -13.64
CA CYS A 349 -9.03 -15.67 -13.99
C CYS A 349 -10.36 -15.65 -13.22
N LEU A 350 -10.33 -15.46 -11.91
CA LEU A 350 -11.50 -15.34 -11.05
C LEU A 350 -12.40 -14.15 -11.44
N THR A 351 -11.80 -12.99 -11.75
CA THR A 351 -12.55 -11.81 -12.17
C THR A 351 -13.26 -12.01 -13.50
N ASN A 352 -12.66 -12.74 -14.44
CA ASN A 352 -13.22 -12.99 -15.75
C ASN A 352 -14.08 -14.25 -15.81
N MET A 353 -14.06 -15.08 -14.75
CA MET A 353 -14.68 -16.42 -14.72
C MET A 353 -14.26 -17.29 -15.92
N LYS A 354 -13.03 -17.11 -16.38
CA LYS A 354 -12.44 -17.82 -17.53
C LYS A 354 -10.96 -18.03 -17.31
N TYR A 355 -10.47 -19.18 -17.70
CA TYR A 355 -9.04 -19.44 -17.76
C TYR A 355 -8.38 -18.49 -18.77
N VAL A 356 -7.33 -17.80 -18.34
CA VAL A 356 -6.48 -16.96 -19.19
C VAL A 356 -5.09 -17.55 -19.12
N SER A 357 -4.49 -17.88 -20.26
CA SER A 357 -3.13 -18.42 -20.29
C SER A 357 -2.15 -17.46 -19.57
N PRO A 358 -1.38 -17.95 -18.62
CA PRO A 358 -0.39 -17.14 -17.93
C PRO A 358 0.87 -16.90 -18.78
N PHE A 359 1.13 -17.77 -19.76
CA PHE A 359 2.35 -17.74 -20.56
C PHE A 359 2.37 -16.59 -21.56
N LYS A 360 3.55 -16.06 -21.83
CA LYS A 360 3.75 -15.16 -22.96
C LYS A 360 3.66 -16.00 -24.25
N THR A 361 2.82 -15.54 -25.18
CA THR A 361 2.90 -16.03 -26.54
C THR A 361 4.21 -15.51 -27.14
N HIS A 362 5.20 -16.38 -27.27
CA HIS A 362 6.32 -16.09 -28.14
C HIS A 362 5.74 -15.97 -29.56
N LYS A 363 5.57 -14.76 -30.05
CA LYS A 363 5.53 -14.56 -31.49
C LYS A 363 6.93 -14.95 -31.97
N TYR A 364 7.01 -16.09 -32.61
CA TYR A 364 8.17 -16.42 -33.43
C TYR A 364 8.34 -15.24 -34.39
N ALA A 365 9.43 -14.46 -34.20
CA ALA A 365 9.88 -13.48 -35.16
C ALA A 365 10.69 -14.17 -36.23
#